data_89dab057636d9bd258acbfee9fb29e2a
#
_entry.id   89dab057636d9bd258acbfee9fb29e2a
#
_cell.length_a   1.000
_cell.length_b   1.000
_cell.length_c   1.000
_cell.angle_alpha   90.00
_cell.angle_beta   90.00
_cell.angle_gamma   90.00
#
_symmetry.space_group_name_H-M   'P 1'
#
loop_
_entity.id
_entity.type
_entity.pdbx_description
1 polymer ?
#
loop_
_entity_poly.entity_id
_entity_poly.type
_entity_poly.pdbx_seq_one_letter_code
_entity_poly.pdbx_strand_id
1 'polypeptide(L)'
;MNKINRMISNYNYNPGNISRIKYIVIHYVGALGGAQENCAYYGGGNRGASAHYFVGFAGEIWQCVEDRNIAWHCGASSYKHPECRNANSIGIEMCVRKKNAASLGATDKDWYFEGATVQSAIELTRYLMKKYNIPADHVIRHYDVTGKICPNPYVYNTGTYTWDAFKQAISGQSGDILPATDKPWYRVRKTWKNASSQIGAFQTIKKAKQCADQHAGYHVYNDAGKKVYTSSKLPYKVQPKTANVPIRTGPAKTYSAARTFLQSGKYEIVEEKNGFGKLKSGAGWVYLKKVERV
;
A
#
# COMPACT_ATOMS: atom_id res chain seq x y z
N MET A 1 -2.04 1.04 -8.06
CA MET A 1 -1.16 2.14 -7.56
C MET A 1 -1.92 2.94 -6.51
N ASN A 2 -1.25 3.30 -5.43
CA ASN A 2 -1.79 4.19 -4.41
C ASN A 2 -2.07 5.59 -4.98
N LYS A 3 -3.02 6.32 -4.35
CA LYS A 3 -3.29 7.72 -4.72
C LYS A 3 -2.02 8.57 -4.51
N ILE A 4 -1.69 9.42 -5.49
CA ILE A 4 -0.62 10.39 -5.34
C ILE A 4 -1.16 11.61 -4.60
N ASN A 5 -0.65 11.84 -3.40
CA ASN A 5 -0.88 13.08 -2.66
C ASN A 5 0.01 14.18 -3.23
N ARG A 6 -0.42 15.44 -3.12
CA ARG A 6 0.33 16.56 -3.70
C ARG A 6 0.63 17.60 -2.63
N MET A 7 1.90 17.96 -2.54
CA MET A 7 2.40 19.08 -1.74
C MET A 7 3.50 19.75 -2.59
N ILE A 8 3.05 20.50 -3.60
CA ILE A 8 3.96 21.06 -4.60
C ILE A 8 4.75 22.22 -4.00
N SER A 9 6.06 22.11 -4.08
CA SER A 9 7.00 23.12 -3.63
C SER A 9 7.02 24.32 -4.58
N ASN A 10 7.22 25.52 -4.01
CA ASN A 10 7.60 26.73 -4.75
C ASN A 10 9.11 26.92 -4.85
N TYR A 11 9.91 25.97 -4.35
CA TYR A 11 11.36 26.06 -4.24
C TYR A 11 12.07 24.86 -4.88
N ASN A 12 13.38 24.96 -5.07
CA ASN A 12 14.28 23.87 -5.40
C ASN A 12 13.98 23.16 -6.72
N TYR A 13 13.52 23.88 -7.74
CA TYR A 13 13.37 23.36 -9.09
C TYR A 13 13.61 24.46 -10.13
N ASN A 14 13.87 24.05 -11.37
CA ASN A 14 13.85 24.93 -12.52
C ASN A 14 12.59 24.65 -13.36
N PRO A 15 12.00 25.66 -14.02
CA PRO A 15 10.94 25.44 -14.99
C PRO A 15 11.40 24.51 -16.13
N GLY A 16 10.50 23.68 -16.62
CA GLY A 16 10.76 22.76 -17.70
C GLY A 16 9.49 22.36 -18.44
N ASN A 17 9.60 21.34 -19.27
CA ASN A 17 8.48 20.75 -20.02
C ASN A 17 8.52 19.22 -19.96
N ILE A 18 7.45 18.57 -20.39
CA ILE A 18 7.31 17.10 -20.28
C ILE A 18 8.24 16.36 -21.27
N SER A 19 8.53 16.93 -22.44
CA SER A 19 9.35 16.27 -23.48
C SER A 19 10.81 16.04 -23.08
N ARG A 20 11.27 16.73 -22.01
CA ARG A 20 12.61 16.54 -21.43
C ARG A 20 12.79 15.15 -20.79
N ILE A 21 11.69 14.48 -20.36
CA ILE A 21 11.75 13.31 -19.48
C ILE A 21 12.17 12.08 -20.29
N LYS A 22 13.37 11.59 -20.00
CA LYS A 22 13.98 10.39 -20.64
C LYS A 22 14.36 9.33 -19.64
N TYR A 23 14.58 9.70 -18.36
CA TYR A 23 15.08 8.82 -17.30
C TYR A 23 14.21 8.91 -16.06
N ILE A 24 14.20 7.83 -15.28
CA ILE A 24 13.75 7.81 -13.88
C ILE A 24 14.95 7.44 -13.02
N VAL A 25 15.23 8.26 -12.02
CA VAL A 25 16.34 8.03 -11.09
C VAL A 25 15.77 7.66 -9.72
N ILE A 26 16.17 6.50 -9.22
CA ILE A 26 15.75 5.99 -7.92
C ILE A 26 16.76 6.41 -6.87
N HIS A 27 16.23 6.93 -5.76
CA HIS A 27 16.99 7.41 -4.61
C HIS A 27 16.50 6.77 -3.30
N TYR A 28 17.20 7.00 -2.23
CA TYR A 28 16.74 6.83 -0.85
C TYR A 28 16.89 8.15 -0.11
N VAL A 29 15.98 8.44 0.79
CA VAL A 29 15.96 9.73 1.51
C VAL A 29 17.23 9.94 2.35
N GLY A 30 17.87 8.87 2.83
CA GLY A 30 19.07 8.95 3.69
C GLY A 30 18.80 9.57 5.06
N ALA A 31 17.53 9.64 5.46
CA ALA A 31 17.04 10.13 6.75
C ALA A 31 15.80 9.31 7.16
N LEU A 32 15.35 9.44 8.41
CA LEU A 32 14.28 8.60 8.98
C LEU A 32 12.87 9.21 8.83
N GLY A 33 12.73 10.38 8.22
CA GLY A 33 11.45 11.04 7.94
C GLY A 33 10.62 10.31 6.89
N GLY A 34 9.29 10.40 7.01
CA GLY A 34 8.33 9.86 6.04
C GLY A 34 8.19 10.74 4.79
N ALA A 35 7.35 10.30 3.85
CA ALA A 35 7.21 10.96 2.56
C ALA A 35 6.61 12.37 2.67
N GLN A 36 5.62 12.56 3.53
CA GLN A 36 4.99 13.86 3.75
C GLN A 36 5.96 14.85 4.38
N GLU A 37 6.71 14.43 5.41
CA GLU A 37 7.70 15.25 6.11
C GLU A 37 8.82 15.70 5.16
N ASN A 38 9.28 14.81 4.27
CA ASN A 38 10.27 15.17 3.27
C ASN A 38 9.72 16.17 2.24
N CYS A 39 8.48 16.01 1.76
CA CYS A 39 7.84 17.01 0.92
C CYS A 39 7.75 18.37 1.64
N ALA A 40 7.35 18.40 2.90
CA ALA A 40 7.27 19.63 3.70
C ALA A 40 8.65 20.28 3.88
N TYR A 41 9.70 19.48 4.14
CA TYR A 41 11.08 19.97 4.28
C TYR A 41 11.56 20.66 3.01
N TYR A 42 11.45 20.00 1.86
CA TYR A 42 11.88 20.57 0.57
C TYR A 42 10.95 21.68 0.06
N GLY A 43 9.67 21.67 0.47
CA GLY A 43 8.71 22.73 0.16
C GLY A 43 8.81 23.96 1.06
N GLY A 44 9.49 23.87 2.21
CA GLY A 44 9.56 24.90 3.23
C GLY A 44 10.68 25.95 3.03
N GLY A 45 11.35 25.99 1.87
CA GLY A 45 12.38 26.98 1.57
C GLY A 45 13.46 26.45 0.63
N ASN A 46 14.48 27.27 0.36
CA ASN A 46 15.61 26.84 -0.46
C ASN A 46 16.49 25.86 0.31
N ARG A 47 16.55 24.60 -0.17
CA ARG A 47 17.37 23.51 0.39
C ARG A 47 18.51 23.08 -0.54
N GLY A 48 18.61 23.66 -1.74
CA GLY A 48 19.58 23.29 -2.75
C GLY A 48 19.40 21.87 -3.33
N ALA A 49 18.29 21.19 -2.99
CA ALA A 49 17.95 19.85 -3.45
C ALA A 49 16.44 19.65 -3.44
N SER A 50 15.94 18.68 -4.21
CA SER A 50 14.54 18.24 -4.22
C SER A 50 14.39 16.91 -4.93
N ALA A 51 13.17 16.34 -4.95
CA ALA A 51 12.79 15.25 -5.83
C ALA A 51 11.35 15.46 -6.32
N HIS A 52 10.96 14.73 -7.37
CA HIS A 52 9.59 14.81 -7.87
C HIS A 52 8.63 14.09 -6.94
N TYR A 53 9.03 12.90 -6.47
CA TYR A 53 8.19 12.02 -5.65
C TYR A 53 8.93 11.50 -4.43
N PHE A 54 8.17 11.31 -3.36
CA PHE A 54 8.58 10.60 -2.16
C PHE A 54 7.62 9.44 -1.91
N VAL A 55 8.15 8.25 -1.63
CA VAL A 55 7.38 7.03 -1.33
C VAL A 55 7.63 6.64 0.12
N GLY A 56 6.58 6.67 0.93
CA GLY A 56 6.66 6.49 2.38
C GLY A 56 6.59 5.05 2.85
N PHE A 57 6.64 4.87 4.17
CA PHE A 57 6.79 3.57 4.82
C PHE A 57 5.58 2.64 4.66
N ALA A 58 4.37 3.20 4.56
CA ALA A 58 3.14 2.44 4.31
C ALA A 58 2.79 2.42 2.80
N GLY A 59 3.70 2.89 1.95
CA GLY A 59 3.53 2.95 0.50
C GLY A 59 2.77 4.18 0.02
N GLU A 60 2.52 5.17 0.89
CA GLU A 60 1.96 6.46 0.50
C GLU A 60 2.89 7.21 -0.43
N ILE A 61 2.35 7.83 -1.47
CA ILE A 61 3.11 8.57 -2.48
C ILE A 61 2.79 10.06 -2.35
N TRP A 62 3.83 10.88 -2.29
CA TRP A 62 3.73 12.33 -2.26
C TRP A 62 4.51 12.95 -3.43
N GLN A 63 3.86 13.85 -4.17
CA GLN A 63 4.50 14.64 -5.22
C GLN A 63 4.90 16.01 -4.67
N CYS A 64 6.20 16.33 -4.75
CA CYS A 64 6.80 17.59 -4.28
C CYS A 64 7.13 18.54 -5.43
N VAL A 65 7.58 18.04 -6.58
CA VAL A 65 7.84 18.82 -7.79
C VAL A 65 6.99 18.28 -8.92
N GLU A 66 6.39 19.16 -9.72
CA GLU A 66 5.62 18.75 -10.90
C GLU A 66 6.51 18.09 -11.94
N ASP A 67 6.02 17.05 -12.64
CA ASP A 67 6.80 16.28 -13.62
C ASP A 67 7.44 17.15 -14.71
N ARG A 68 6.75 18.21 -15.16
CA ARG A 68 7.27 19.14 -16.17
C ARG A 68 8.52 19.87 -15.70
N ASN A 69 8.64 20.17 -14.43
CA ASN A 69 9.74 20.92 -13.85
C ASN A 69 10.98 20.05 -13.64
N ILE A 70 12.11 20.67 -13.41
CA ILE A 70 13.41 20.02 -13.20
C ILE A 70 13.71 20.03 -11.71
N ALA A 71 13.49 18.91 -11.01
CA ALA A 71 13.89 18.77 -9.61
C ALA A 71 15.43 18.60 -9.49
N TRP A 72 15.98 19.01 -8.37
CA TRP A 72 17.44 18.99 -8.10
C TRP A 72 17.81 17.75 -7.29
N HIS A 73 17.85 16.57 -7.92
CA HIS A 73 17.99 15.28 -7.23
C HIS A 73 19.29 14.52 -7.54
N CYS A 74 19.91 14.74 -8.71
CA CYS A 74 21.11 14.03 -9.12
C CYS A 74 22.20 14.94 -9.69
N GLY A 75 22.23 16.21 -9.26
CA GLY A 75 23.29 17.16 -9.62
C GLY A 75 24.64 16.78 -9.01
N ALA A 76 25.72 16.91 -9.78
CA ALA A 76 27.08 16.63 -9.35
C ALA A 76 28.09 17.46 -10.16
N SER A 77 29.31 17.59 -9.62
CA SER A 77 30.44 18.19 -10.35
C SER A 77 30.98 17.29 -11.46
N SER A 78 30.82 15.97 -11.31
CA SER A 78 31.18 14.97 -12.31
C SER A 78 30.10 13.90 -12.41
N TYR A 79 29.99 13.30 -13.58
CA TYR A 79 28.95 12.32 -13.85
C TYR A 79 29.59 11.01 -14.38
N LYS A 80 29.07 9.91 -13.87
CA LYS A 80 29.41 8.57 -14.34
C LYS A 80 28.60 8.17 -15.58
N HIS A 81 27.30 8.59 -15.58
CA HIS A 81 26.40 8.34 -16.72
C HIS A 81 26.61 9.38 -17.82
N PRO A 82 26.69 8.98 -19.10
CA PRO A 82 26.95 9.91 -20.21
C PRO A 82 25.84 10.97 -20.39
N GLU A 83 24.58 10.62 -20.19
CA GLU A 83 23.44 11.47 -20.57
C GLU A 83 22.55 11.92 -19.42
N CYS A 84 22.28 11.05 -18.42
CA CYS A 84 21.28 11.33 -17.38
C CYS A 84 21.70 12.50 -16.48
N ARG A 85 20.79 13.48 -16.33
CA ARG A 85 20.95 14.70 -15.52
C ARG A 85 19.62 15.08 -14.88
N ASN A 86 19.60 16.03 -13.95
CA ASN A 86 18.35 16.64 -13.47
C ASN A 86 17.47 17.11 -14.63
N ALA A 87 18.10 17.70 -15.65
CA ALA A 87 17.40 18.28 -16.79
C ALA A 87 16.56 17.28 -17.61
N ASN A 88 16.84 15.99 -17.58
CA ASN A 88 16.15 14.99 -18.40
C ASN A 88 15.60 13.79 -17.60
N SER A 89 15.42 13.95 -16.29
CA SER A 89 14.97 12.85 -15.44
C SER A 89 13.88 13.25 -14.45
N ILE A 90 13.21 12.23 -13.91
CA ILE A 90 12.33 12.28 -12.75
C ILE A 90 13.04 11.57 -11.59
N GLY A 91 13.15 12.21 -10.43
CA GLY A 91 13.68 11.62 -9.20
C GLY A 91 12.56 11.06 -8.32
N ILE A 92 12.71 9.80 -7.87
CA ILE A 92 11.86 9.14 -6.89
C ILE A 92 12.69 8.82 -5.66
N GLU A 93 12.34 9.42 -4.53
CA GLU A 93 12.93 9.18 -3.22
C GLU A 93 12.14 8.12 -2.45
N MET A 94 12.78 7.04 -2.08
CA MET A 94 12.20 6.00 -1.25
C MET A 94 12.56 6.25 0.22
N CYS A 95 11.56 6.36 1.09
CA CYS A 95 11.78 6.44 2.53
C CYS A 95 12.41 5.16 3.05
N VAL A 96 13.36 5.28 3.96
CA VAL A 96 14.25 4.21 4.37
C VAL A 96 14.30 4.11 5.88
N ARG A 97 14.43 2.89 6.40
CA ARG A 97 14.67 2.59 7.82
C ARG A 97 16.14 2.24 8.04
N LYS A 98 16.54 2.26 9.29
CA LYS A 98 17.87 1.87 9.73
C LYS A 98 17.81 0.99 10.97
N LYS A 99 18.61 -0.08 11.01
CA LYS A 99 18.64 -0.99 12.17
C LYS A 99 19.29 -0.31 13.38
N ASN A 100 20.37 0.43 13.16
CA ASN A 100 20.99 1.26 14.19
C ASN A 100 20.78 2.75 13.88
N ALA A 101 19.79 3.36 14.54
CA ALA A 101 19.46 4.77 14.35
C ALA A 101 20.41 5.76 15.06
N ALA A 102 21.37 5.28 15.84
CA ALA A 102 22.37 6.14 16.49
C ALA A 102 23.41 6.70 15.49
N SER A 103 23.56 6.06 14.31
CA SER A 103 24.39 6.55 13.20
C SER A 103 23.52 6.67 11.95
N LEU A 104 23.69 7.74 11.20
CA LEU A 104 23.01 7.96 9.90
C LEU A 104 24.04 8.07 8.76
N GLY A 105 25.14 7.34 8.85
CA GLY A 105 26.19 7.34 7.85
C GLY A 105 25.69 6.86 6.49
N ALA A 106 25.98 7.61 5.43
CA ALA A 106 25.54 7.30 4.07
C ALA A 106 26.12 5.97 3.55
N THR A 107 27.25 5.52 4.11
CA THR A 107 27.93 4.26 3.76
C THR A 107 27.59 3.09 4.70
N ASP A 108 26.78 3.31 5.72
CA ASP A 108 26.35 2.23 6.63
C ASP A 108 25.50 1.21 5.87
N LYS A 109 25.74 -0.09 6.14
CA LYS A 109 25.10 -1.18 5.39
C LYS A 109 23.82 -1.72 6.03
N ASP A 110 23.30 -1.03 7.04
CA ASP A 110 22.11 -1.43 7.80
C ASP A 110 20.84 -0.63 7.46
N TRP A 111 20.91 0.19 6.42
CA TRP A 111 19.74 0.81 5.81
C TRP A 111 18.89 -0.24 5.09
N TYR A 112 17.55 -0.15 5.20
CA TYR A 112 16.63 -1.05 4.53
C TYR A 112 15.31 -0.38 4.16
N PHE A 113 14.64 -0.93 3.15
CA PHE A 113 13.32 -0.49 2.74
C PHE A 113 12.23 -1.37 3.36
N GLU A 114 11.10 -0.76 3.71
CA GLU A 114 9.87 -1.47 4.01
C GLU A 114 9.26 -2.04 2.72
N GLY A 115 8.60 -3.21 2.82
CA GLY A 115 7.98 -3.85 1.66
C GLY A 115 6.93 -2.99 0.95
N ALA A 116 6.13 -2.24 1.71
CA ALA A 116 5.14 -1.33 1.15
C ALA A 116 5.79 -0.17 0.37
N THR A 117 6.94 0.34 0.84
CA THR A 117 7.72 1.36 0.13
C THR A 117 8.18 0.83 -1.23
N VAL A 118 8.78 -0.38 -1.25
CA VAL A 118 9.27 -1.00 -2.49
C VAL A 118 8.14 -1.26 -3.47
N GLN A 119 7.03 -1.85 -3.01
CA GLN A 119 5.88 -2.14 -3.86
C GLN A 119 5.31 -0.87 -4.50
N SER A 120 5.12 0.18 -3.73
CA SER A 120 4.59 1.45 -4.25
C SER A 120 5.58 2.18 -5.16
N ALA A 121 6.88 2.08 -4.89
CA ALA A 121 7.91 2.62 -5.78
C ALA A 121 7.92 1.92 -7.14
N ILE A 122 7.74 0.60 -7.18
CA ILE A 122 7.61 -0.17 -8.42
C ILE A 122 6.36 0.25 -9.20
N GLU A 123 5.21 0.36 -8.52
CA GLU A 123 3.97 0.77 -9.16
C GLU A 123 4.05 2.20 -9.71
N LEU A 124 4.63 3.14 -8.96
CA LEU A 124 4.87 4.52 -9.41
C LEU A 124 5.82 4.53 -10.61
N THR A 125 6.92 3.78 -10.54
CA THR A 125 7.90 3.70 -11.62
C THR A 125 7.26 3.16 -12.89
N ARG A 126 6.51 2.06 -12.83
CA ARG A 126 5.75 1.50 -13.99
C ARG A 126 4.75 2.51 -14.57
N TYR A 127 4.05 3.24 -13.69
CA TYR A 127 3.11 4.29 -14.12
C TYR A 127 3.84 5.39 -14.91
N LEU A 128 4.98 5.88 -14.40
CA LEU A 128 5.76 6.93 -15.04
C LEU A 128 6.43 6.43 -16.34
N MET A 129 6.95 5.21 -16.34
CA MET A 129 7.47 4.54 -17.56
C MET A 129 6.41 4.52 -18.67
N LYS A 130 5.19 4.08 -18.34
CA LYS A 130 4.09 4.07 -19.30
C LYS A 130 3.67 5.47 -19.73
N LYS A 131 3.59 6.40 -18.79
CA LYS A 131 3.13 7.79 -19.03
C LYS A 131 4.08 8.56 -19.97
N TYR A 132 5.38 8.32 -19.84
CA TYR A 132 6.42 9.06 -20.56
C TYR A 132 7.20 8.20 -21.55
N ASN A 133 6.74 6.98 -21.83
CA ASN A 133 7.38 6.02 -22.72
C ASN A 133 8.87 5.81 -22.40
N ILE A 134 9.18 5.62 -21.09
CA ILE A 134 10.53 5.40 -20.60
C ILE A 134 10.81 3.89 -20.58
N PRO A 135 11.83 3.39 -21.27
CA PRO A 135 12.18 1.98 -21.25
C PRO A 135 12.82 1.59 -19.90
N ALA A 136 12.80 0.30 -19.57
CA ALA A 136 13.24 -0.16 -18.24
C ALA A 136 14.74 0.06 -18.00
N ASP A 137 15.59 0.07 -19.00
CA ASP A 137 17.02 0.39 -18.91
C ASP A 137 17.30 1.87 -18.58
N HIS A 138 16.35 2.77 -18.86
CA HIS A 138 16.40 4.17 -18.46
C HIS A 138 15.88 4.42 -17.03
N VAL A 139 15.52 3.37 -16.29
CA VAL A 139 15.29 3.45 -14.85
C VAL A 139 16.58 3.04 -14.15
N ILE A 140 17.25 3.99 -13.51
CA ILE A 140 18.61 3.85 -12.98
C ILE A 140 18.70 4.38 -11.54
N ARG A 141 19.75 4.02 -10.82
CA ARG A 141 20.02 4.55 -9.47
C ARG A 141 20.78 5.87 -9.57
N HIS A 142 20.72 6.69 -8.56
CA HIS A 142 21.62 7.84 -8.42
C HIS A 142 23.10 7.40 -8.48
N TYR A 143 23.41 6.22 -7.93
CA TYR A 143 24.74 5.59 -8.05
C TYR A 143 25.20 5.43 -9.51
N ASP A 144 24.29 5.07 -10.39
CA ASP A 144 24.60 4.88 -11.81
C ASP A 144 24.82 6.24 -12.52
N VAL A 145 24.22 7.32 -12.00
CA VAL A 145 24.37 8.68 -12.53
C VAL A 145 25.69 9.33 -12.11
N THR A 146 26.07 9.23 -10.83
CA THR A 146 27.19 10.02 -10.26
C THR A 146 28.21 9.20 -9.47
N GLY A 147 27.90 7.94 -9.12
CA GLY A 147 28.71 7.12 -8.21
C GLY A 147 28.38 7.31 -6.73
N LYS A 148 27.47 8.23 -6.36
CA LYS A 148 26.99 8.39 -4.98
C LYS A 148 26.35 7.10 -4.47
N ILE A 149 26.59 6.70 -3.21
CA ILE A 149 25.93 5.54 -2.59
C ILE A 149 24.45 5.85 -2.35
N CYS A 150 23.65 5.81 -3.41
CA CYS A 150 22.24 6.14 -3.42
C CYS A 150 21.51 5.40 -4.58
N PRO A 151 20.45 4.66 -4.29
CA PRO A 151 19.94 4.32 -2.96
C PRO A 151 20.84 3.28 -2.25
N ASN A 152 21.23 3.58 -1.03
CA ASN A 152 22.16 2.73 -0.27
C ASN A 152 21.75 1.24 -0.24
N PRO A 153 20.46 0.87 0.11
CA PRO A 153 20.07 -0.54 0.13
C PRO A 153 20.22 -1.25 -1.22
N TYR A 154 20.06 -0.54 -2.33
CA TYR A 154 20.20 -1.11 -3.68
C TYR A 154 21.62 -1.06 -4.23
N VAL A 155 22.51 -0.23 -3.65
CA VAL A 155 23.93 -0.24 -4.03
C VAL A 155 24.65 -1.40 -3.35
N TYR A 156 24.42 -1.61 -2.06
CA TYR A 156 25.04 -2.71 -1.33
C TYR A 156 24.32 -4.05 -1.48
N ASN A 157 23.05 -4.05 -1.87
CA ASN A 157 22.20 -5.25 -2.00
C ASN A 157 22.23 -6.15 -0.74
N THR A 158 22.35 -5.55 0.45
CA THR A 158 22.44 -6.27 1.73
C THR A 158 21.08 -6.56 2.37
N GLY A 159 20.02 -5.99 1.82
CA GLY A 159 18.65 -6.15 2.31
C GLY A 159 17.89 -7.25 1.59
N THR A 160 16.66 -7.41 2.02
CA THR A 160 15.67 -8.33 1.43
C THR A 160 15.30 -7.94 -0.01
N TYR A 161 15.32 -6.65 -0.31
CA TYR A 161 14.98 -6.08 -1.63
C TYR A 161 16.25 -5.65 -2.33
N THR A 162 16.52 -6.26 -3.49
CA THR A 162 17.69 -5.96 -4.30
C THR A 162 17.36 -5.09 -5.50
N TRP A 163 18.36 -4.44 -6.07
CA TRP A 163 18.19 -3.67 -7.29
C TRP A 163 17.74 -4.54 -8.47
N ASP A 164 18.29 -5.75 -8.60
CA ASP A 164 17.92 -6.66 -9.68
C ASP A 164 16.47 -7.10 -9.59
N ALA A 165 15.99 -7.40 -8.38
CA ALA A 165 14.58 -7.68 -8.14
C ALA A 165 13.68 -6.49 -8.51
N PHE A 166 14.08 -5.27 -8.16
CA PHE A 166 13.36 -4.05 -8.54
C PHE A 166 13.30 -3.89 -10.06
N LYS A 167 14.43 -4.11 -10.76
CA LYS A 167 14.51 -4.04 -12.23
C LYS A 167 13.65 -5.08 -12.93
N GLN A 168 13.68 -6.32 -12.46
CA GLN A 168 12.81 -7.39 -12.97
C GLN A 168 11.33 -7.01 -12.84
N ALA A 169 10.97 -6.46 -11.68
CA ALA A 169 9.62 -6.04 -11.44
C ALA A 169 9.13 -4.97 -12.39
N ILE A 170 9.87 -3.91 -12.56
CA ILE A 170 9.43 -2.81 -13.44
C ILE A 170 9.39 -3.24 -14.93
N SER A 171 10.15 -4.26 -15.33
CA SER A 171 10.17 -4.80 -16.69
C SER A 171 8.99 -5.70 -17.03
N GLY A 172 8.06 -5.94 -16.11
CA GLY A 172 6.88 -6.78 -16.34
C GLY A 172 7.18 -8.29 -16.35
N GLN A 173 8.40 -8.70 -16.07
CA GLN A 173 8.73 -10.10 -15.79
C GLN A 173 8.21 -10.43 -14.39
N SER A 174 7.06 -11.10 -14.35
CA SER A 174 6.34 -11.42 -13.12
C SER A 174 7.12 -12.42 -12.26
N GLY A 175 7.99 -11.92 -11.42
CA GLY A 175 8.35 -12.56 -10.17
C GLY A 175 7.76 -11.72 -9.03
N ASP A 176 7.05 -12.33 -8.11
CA ASP A 176 6.65 -11.68 -6.86
C ASP A 176 7.93 -11.20 -6.15
N ILE A 177 8.19 -9.89 -6.19
CA ILE A 177 9.44 -9.28 -5.69
C ILE A 177 9.45 -9.20 -4.17
N LEU A 178 8.29 -9.35 -3.56
CA LEU A 178 8.24 -9.44 -2.11
C LEU A 178 8.82 -10.80 -1.70
N PRO A 179 9.86 -10.84 -0.87
CA PRO A 179 10.28 -12.08 -0.23
C PRO A 179 9.08 -12.68 0.48
N ALA A 180 9.05 -13.99 0.57
CA ALA A 180 7.97 -14.70 1.25
C ALA A 180 7.74 -14.21 2.69
N THR A 181 8.75 -13.57 3.32
CA THR A 181 8.71 -13.03 4.68
C THR A 181 8.01 -11.66 4.79
N ASP A 182 7.91 -10.86 3.67
CA ASP A 182 7.33 -9.50 3.70
C ASP A 182 5.97 -9.41 3.00
N LYS A 183 5.46 -10.50 2.44
CA LYS A 183 4.07 -10.56 2.01
C LYS A 183 3.17 -10.42 3.23
N PRO A 184 2.16 -9.51 3.16
CA PRO A 184 1.25 -9.36 4.29
C PRO A 184 0.63 -10.70 4.65
N TRP A 185 0.63 -11.02 5.92
CA TRP A 185 -0.07 -12.19 6.41
C TRP A 185 -1.54 -11.88 6.66
N TYR A 186 -2.39 -12.67 6.08
CA TYR A 186 -3.82 -12.67 6.33
C TYR A 186 -4.17 -13.82 7.26
N ARG A 187 -4.49 -13.50 8.52
CA ARG A 187 -4.81 -14.48 9.55
C ARG A 187 -6.31 -14.71 9.62
N VAL A 188 -6.70 -15.96 9.65
CA VAL A 188 -8.12 -16.36 9.74
C VAL A 188 -8.43 -16.75 11.18
N ARG A 189 -9.22 -15.91 11.85
CA ARG A 189 -9.57 -16.02 13.29
C ARG A 189 -11.02 -15.68 13.53
N LYS A 190 -11.58 -16.09 14.68
CA LYS A 190 -12.90 -15.62 15.15
C LYS A 190 -12.86 -14.15 15.56
N THR A 191 -11.83 -13.75 16.31
CA THR A 191 -11.53 -12.35 16.62
C THR A 191 -10.02 -12.13 16.59
N TRP A 192 -9.56 -10.90 16.37
CA TRP A 192 -8.12 -10.60 16.37
C TRP A 192 -7.45 -10.94 17.71
N LYS A 193 -8.12 -10.57 18.82
CA LYS A 193 -7.61 -10.79 20.20
C LYS A 193 -7.51 -12.26 20.59
N ASN A 194 -8.28 -13.15 19.96
CA ASN A 194 -8.26 -14.58 20.24
C ASN A 194 -7.30 -15.31 19.29
N ALA A 195 -6.02 -15.30 19.62
CA ALA A 195 -4.96 -15.95 18.82
C ALA A 195 -5.15 -17.47 18.72
N SER A 196 -5.69 -18.12 19.75
CA SER A 196 -5.94 -19.57 19.77
C SER A 196 -7.05 -19.99 18.80
N SER A 197 -7.89 -19.08 18.34
CA SER A 197 -8.89 -19.35 17.31
C SER A 197 -8.33 -19.32 15.88
N GLN A 198 -7.01 -19.15 15.69
CA GLN A 198 -6.44 -19.07 14.35
C GLN A 198 -6.45 -20.44 13.67
N ILE A 199 -7.12 -20.51 12.51
CA ILE A 199 -7.21 -21.72 11.66
C ILE A 199 -6.34 -21.65 10.41
N GLY A 200 -5.76 -20.48 10.12
CA GLY A 200 -4.85 -20.32 8.99
C GLY A 200 -4.17 -18.95 8.97
N ALA A 201 -3.04 -18.92 8.30
CA ALA A 201 -2.33 -17.71 7.94
C ALA A 201 -1.85 -17.83 6.48
N PHE A 202 -2.15 -16.83 5.66
CA PHE A 202 -1.93 -16.88 4.22
C PHE A 202 -1.29 -15.59 3.74
N GLN A 203 -0.38 -15.67 2.80
CA GLN A 203 0.25 -14.51 2.17
C GLN A 203 -0.60 -13.88 1.05
N THR A 204 -1.72 -14.49 0.70
CA THR A 204 -2.68 -13.93 -0.27
C THR A 204 -4.07 -13.85 0.34
N ILE A 205 -4.72 -12.70 0.16
CA ILE A 205 -6.09 -12.49 0.66
C ILE A 205 -7.09 -13.48 0.04
N LYS A 206 -6.85 -13.94 -1.20
CA LYS A 206 -7.70 -14.92 -1.88
C LYS A 206 -7.75 -16.25 -1.11
N LYS A 207 -6.57 -16.80 -0.74
CA LYS A 207 -6.49 -18.04 0.04
C LYS A 207 -7.06 -17.87 1.45
N ALA A 208 -6.83 -16.73 2.09
CA ALA A 208 -7.39 -16.41 3.39
C ALA A 208 -8.93 -16.34 3.37
N LYS A 209 -9.51 -15.71 2.35
CA LYS A 209 -10.96 -15.68 2.13
C LYS A 209 -11.54 -17.08 1.92
N GLN A 210 -10.91 -17.89 1.07
CA GLN A 210 -11.31 -19.27 0.83
C GLN A 210 -11.32 -20.09 2.14
N CYS A 211 -10.28 -19.95 2.98
CA CYS A 211 -10.25 -20.59 4.28
C CYS A 211 -11.36 -20.08 5.21
N ALA A 212 -11.56 -18.76 5.29
CA ALA A 212 -12.62 -18.19 6.11
C ALA A 212 -14.00 -18.67 5.67
N ASP A 213 -14.26 -18.77 4.34
CA ASP A 213 -15.54 -19.18 3.78
C ASP A 213 -15.86 -20.67 4.02
N GLN A 214 -14.87 -21.47 4.40
CA GLN A 214 -15.09 -22.86 4.85
C GLN A 214 -15.53 -22.96 6.32
N HIS A 215 -15.40 -21.86 7.10
CA HIS A 215 -15.63 -21.87 8.54
C HIS A 215 -16.53 -20.72 8.98
N ALA A 216 -17.75 -21.05 9.42
CA ALA A 216 -18.72 -20.07 9.89
C ALA A 216 -18.19 -19.26 11.11
N GLY A 217 -18.39 -17.93 11.09
CA GLY A 217 -17.96 -17.04 12.17
C GLY A 217 -16.47 -16.70 12.19
N TYR A 218 -15.72 -17.05 11.12
CA TYR A 218 -14.33 -16.65 10.98
C TYR A 218 -14.17 -15.42 10.08
N HIS A 219 -13.13 -14.66 10.35
CA HIS A 219 -12.81 -13.43 9.67
C HIS A 219 -11.34 -13.42 9.23
N VAL A 220 -11.03 -12.65 8.20
CA VAL A 220 -9.64 -12.42 7.79
C VAL A 220 -9.16 -11.10 8.38
N TYR A 221 -8.01 -11.14 9.00
CA TYR A 221 -7.30 -9.98 9.58
C TYR A 221 -5.96 -9.78 8.89
N ASN A 222 -5.57 -8.53 8.63
CA ASN A 222 -4.23 -8.20 8.19
C ASN A 222 -3.23 -8.15 9.36
N ASP A 223 -1.95 -7.86 9.11
CA ASP A 223 -0.91 -7.80 10.14
C ASP A 223 -1.14 -6.71 11.19
N ALA A 224 -1.82 -5.63 10.83
CA ALA A 224 -2.23 -4.58 11.78
C ALA A 224 -3.47 -4.96 12.63
N GLY A 225 -3.98 -6.18 12.50
CA GLY A 225 -5.17 -6.62 13.22
C GLY A 225 -6.50 -6.05 12.70
N LYS A 226 -6.48 -5.34 11.58
CA LYS A 226 -7.69 -4.85 10.94
C LYS A 226 -8.43 -5.98 10.26
N LYS A 227 -9.72 -6.13 10.57
CA LYS A 227 -10.60 -7.07 9.88
C LYS A 227 -10.81 -6.63 8.43
N VAL A 228 -10.34 -7.42 7.46
CA VAL A 228 -10.40 -7.12 6.02
C VAL A 228 -11.41 -7.98 5.27
N TYR A 229 -11.93 -9.02 5.89
CA TYR A 229 -12.96 -9.87 5.32
C TYR A 229 -13.74 -10.63 6.41
N THR A 230 -15.02 -10.87 6.18
CA THR A 230 -15.89 -11.72 7.00
C THR A 230 -16.41 -12.86 6.13
N SER A 231 -16.30 -14.10 6.61
CA SER A 231 -16.81 -15.28 5.93
C SER A 231 -18.31 -15.13 5.60
N SER A 232 -18.68 -15.54 4.40
CA SER A 232 -20.09 -15.60 3.97
C SER A 232 -20.76 -16.91 4.32
N LYS A 233 -20.04 -17.89 4.88
CA LYS A 233 -20.60 -19.20 5.22
C LYS A 233 -21.70 -19.09 6.28
N LEU A 234 -22.79 -19.71 5.98
CA LEU A 234 -23.91 -19.88 6.91
C LEU A 234 -23.67 -21.08 7.85
N PRO A 235 -24.14 -21.03 9.09
CA PRO A 235 -24.76 -19.86 9.74
C PRO A 235 -23.74 -18.84 10.24
N TYR A 236 -24.13 -17.57 10.34
CA TYR A 236 -23.32 -16.51 10.93
C TYR A 236 -24.16 -15.61 11.85
N LYS A 237 -23.50 -14.90 12.77
CA LYS A 237 -24.19 -13.99 13.69
C LYS A 237 -24.22 -12.56 13.18
N VAL A 238 -25.32 -11.88 13.46
CA VAL A 238 -25.53 -10.46 13.18
C VAL A 238 -26.03 -9.75 14.43
N GLN A 239 -25.79 -8.44 14.50
CA GLN A 239 -26.46 -7.54 15.45
C GLN A 239 -27.14 -6.40 14.69
N PRO A 240 -28.27 -5.86 15.17
CA PRO A 240 -28.92 -4.71 14.57
C PRO A 240 -28.04 -3.47 14.65
N LYS A 241 -27.99 -2.68 13.57
CA LYS A 241 -27.31 -1.36 13.56
C LYS A 241 -28.12 -0.29 14.31
N THR A 242 -29.41 -0.48 14.37
CA THR A 242 -30.36 0.42 15.06
C THR A 242 -31.40 -0.43 15.79
N ALA A 243 -32.06 0.11 16.80
CA ALA A 243 -33.19 -0.56 17.44
C ALA A 243 -34.37 -0.77 16.44
N ASN A 244 -35.18 -1.75 16.72
CA ASN A 244 -36.45 -2.02 16.00
C ASN A 244 -36.26 -2.34 14.50
N VAL A 245 -35.24 -3.13 14.15
CA VAL A 245 -35.07 -3.63 12.77
C VAL A 245 -36.23 -4.59 12.43
N PRO A 246 -37.05 -4.31 11.40
CA PRO A 246 -38.21 -5.11 11.07
C PRO A 246 -37.85 -6.55 10.67
N ILE A 247 -38.54 -7.51 11.26
CA ILE A 247 -38.57 -8.92 10.81
C ILE A 247 -39.73 -9.09 9.84
N ARG A 248 -39.47 -9.66 8.66
CA ARG A 248 -40.45 -9.87 7.60
C ARG A 248 -40.79 -11.33 7.44
N THR A 249 -41.99 -11.60 6.91
CA THR A 249 -42.46 -12.97 6.63
C THR A 249 -41.74 -13.61 5.46
N GLY A 250 -41.03 -12.83 4.60
CA GLY A 250 -40.30 -13.33 3.46
C GLY A 250 -39.11 -12.42 3.04
N PRO A 251 -38.29 -12.86 2.07
CA PRO A 251 -37.02 -12.24 1.70
C PRO A 251 -37.20 -11.10 0.68
N ALA A 252 -38.08 -10.16 0.93
CA ALA A 252 -38.23 -8.93 0.16
C ALA A 252 -38.90 -7.82 0.99
N LYS A 253 -38.77 -6.57 0.59
CA LYS A 253 -39.42 -5.43 1.24
C LYS A 253 -40.93 -5.42 1.11
N THR A 254 -41.47 -6.12 0.11
CA THR A 254 -42.90 -6.27 -0.17
C THR A 254 -43.61 -7.25 0.78
N TYR A 255 -42.87 -8.11 1.48
CA TYR A 255 -43.46 -8.98 2.49
C TYR A 255 -43.84 -8.22 3.74
N SER A 256 -44.93 -8.60 4.36
CA SER A 256 -45.43 -7.99 5.60
C SER A 256 -44.36 -8.03 6.69
N ALA A 257 -44.18 -6.94 7.45
CA ALA A 257 -43.41 -6.97 8.67
C ALA A 257 -44.15 -7.86 9.70
N ALA A 258 -43.42 -8.79 10.30
CA ALA A 258 -43.93 -9.50 11.48
C ALA A 258 -44.14 -8.48 12.62
N ARG A 259 -44.98 -8.84 13.58
CA ARG A 259 -45.23 -7.97 14.76
C ARG A 259 -44.01 -7.79 15.67
N THR A 260 -42.94 -8.56 15.45
CA THR A 260 -41.69 -8.51 16.22
C THR A 260 -40.60 -7.79 15.46
N PHE A 261 -39.72 -7.14 16.19
CA PHE A 261 -38.54 -6.42 15.66
C PHE A 261 -37.28 -6.92 16.36
N LEU A 262 -36.16 -6.89 15.65
CA LEU A 262 -34.88 -7.10 16.30
C LEU A 262 -34.58 -5.95 17.26
N GLN A 263 -34.31 -6.30 18.51
CA GLN A 263 -33.78 -5.42 19.53
C GLN A 263 -32.27 -5.51 19.61
N SER A 264 -31.65 -4.92 20.61
CA SER A 264 -30.24 -5.14 20.91
C SER A 264 -29.97 -6.64 21.16
N GLY A 265 -28.92 -7.20 20.55
CA GLY A 265 -28.56 -8.61 20.72
C GLY A 265 -27.92 -9.22 19.48
N LYS A 266 -27.50 -10.47 19.61
CA LYS A 266 -26.89 -11.23 18.51
C LYS A 266 -27.87 -12.28 18.00
N TYR A 267 -28.04 -12.27 16.70
CA TYR A 267 -28.98 -13.15 16.00
C TYR A 267 -28.23 -14.00 14.97
N GLU A 268 -28.64 -15.23 14.79
CA GLU A 268 -27.99 -16.17 13.84
C GLU A 268 -28.76 -16.21 12.54
N ILE A 269 -28.06 -16.00 11.41
CA ILE A 269 -28.58 -16.09 10.05
C ILE A 269 -28.25 -17.47 9.50
N VAL A 270 -29.26 -18.18 9.01
CA VAL A 270 -29.16 -19.55 8.49
C VAL A 270 -29.42 -19.66 6.98
N GLU A 271 -29.96 -18.62 6.36
CA GLU A 271 -30.23 -18.57 4.92
C GLU A 271 -30.14 -17.12 4.43
N GLU A 272 -29.64 -16.90 3.22
CA GLU A 272 -29.65 -15.58 2.57
C GLU A 272 -30.41 -15.64 1.25
N LYS A 273 -31.28 -14.67 1.02
CA LYS A 273 -32.01 -14.53 -0.26
C LYS A 273 -32.35 -13.06 -0.50
N ASN A 274 -32.11 -12.55 -1.72
CA ASN A 274 -32.51 -11.19 -2.14
C ASN A 274 -32.02 -10.08 -1.20
N GLY A 275 -30.87 -10.23 -0.56
CA GLY A 275 -30.32 -9.26 0.41
C GLY A 275 -30.99 -9.32 1.78
N PHE A 276 -31.75 -10.36 2.07
CA PHE A 276 -32.33 -10.67 3.37
C PHE A 276 -31.71 -11.94 3.97
N GLY A 277 -31.59 -11.96 5.29
CA GLY A 277 -31.12 -13.10 6.07
C GLY A 277 -32.25 -13.71 6.88
N LYS A 278 -32.46 -15.04 6.82
CA LYS A 278 -33.42 -15.78 7.62
C LYS A 278 -32.83 -16.02 9.02
N LEU A 279 -33.60 -15.67 10.02
CA LEU A 279 -33.23 -15.91 11.42
C LEU A 279 -33.38 -17.38 11.78
N LYS A 280 -32.41 -17.95 12.47
CA LYS A 280 -32.42 -19.33 12.99
C LYS A 280 -33.60 -19.60 13.93
N SER A 281 -34.08 -18.59 14.62
CA SER A 281 -35.24 -18.67 15.51
C SER A 281 -36.55 -18.98 14.78
N GLY A 282 -36.60 -18.92 13.45
CA GLY A 282 -37.82 -19.05 12.68
C GLY A 282 -38.70 -17.79 12.65
N ALA A 283 -38.32 -16.72 13.34
CA ALA A 283 -39.12 -15.49 13.43
C ALA A 283 -39.30 -14.77 12.07
N GLY A 284 -38.47 -15.09 11.07
CA GLY A 284 -38.59 -14.55 9.72
C GLY A 284 -37.27 -14.04 9.15
N TRP A 285 -37.36 -13.00 8.31
CA TRP A 285 -36.29 -12.47 7.50
C TRP A 285 -35.97 -11.03 7.87
N VAL A 286 -34.65 -10.70 7.97
CA VAL A 286 -34.18 -9.35 8.23
C VAL A 286 -33.38 -8.81 7.07
N TYR A 287 -33.52 -7.50 6.78
CA TYR A 287 -32.78 -6.87 5.70
C TYR A 287 -31.30 -6.69 6.11
N LEU A 288 -30.38 -7.35 5.40
CA LEU A 288 -28.97 -7.45 5.78
C LEU A 288 -28.24 -6.10 5.83
N LYS A 289 -28.72 -5.07 5.12
CA LYS A 289 -28.17 -3.71 5.25
C LYS A 289 -28.46 -3.04 6.60
N LYS A 290 -29.47 -3.53 7.34
CA LYS A 290 -29.89 -3.01 8.67
C LYS A 290 -29.21 -3.71 9.84
N VAL A 291 -28.42 -4.72 9.55
CA VAL A 291 -27.65 -5.47 10.55
C VAL A 291 -26.18 -5.50 10.15
N GLU A 292 -25.31 -5.78 11.09
CA GLU A 292 -23.87 -6.00 10.85
C GLU A 292 -23.47 -7.38 11.35
N ARG A 293 -22.51 -8.00 10.67
CA ARG A 293 -21.95 -9.30 11.10
C ARG A 293 -21.01 -9.11 12.28
N VAL A 294 -21.10 -10.01 13.24
CA VAL A 294 -20.33 -10.01 14.51
C VAL A 294 -19.64 -11.36 14.76
#